data_cdbd96c90dceeefb66f21d4e69b00310
#
_entry.id   cdbd96c90dceeefb66f21d4e69b00310
#
_cell.length_a   1.000
_cell.length_b   1.000
_cell.length_c   1.000
_cell.angle_alpha   90.00
_cell.angle_beta   90.00
_cell.angle_gamma   90.00
#
_symmetry.space_group_name_H-M   'P 1'
#
loop_
_entity.id
_entity.type
_entity.pdbx_description
1 polymer ?
#
loop_
_entity_poly.entity_id
_entity_poly.type
_entity_poly.pdbx_seq_one_letter_code
_entity_poly.pdbx_strand_id
1 'polypeptide(L)'
;FFNSRAMIEKPNYSANDFYALILVFLAIAIPYVLIATINIYFASVYAFKWREAMTFSYLKFWKNKDDNIEGSSQRIQEDTYNFSKIVESLGLSFIKALMTLVAFIPILWSLSDVVSKALFANLSENSSFYFLKNIDGLLVYIALLISLGGLVVSWFVGIKLPGLEYNNQKAEAAFRKELVYAEDNRKEYAKNETMIELFTGLKFNYKRLFLHYGYFNIWLILFEQMIVIVPFLIMAPGLFAGAIGLGIVMQINNAFDQVRSSFSVFITNWTTITQLRSIYKRLKEFEKNISYKS
;
A
#
# COMPACT_ATOMS: atom_id res chain seq x y z
N PHE A 1 9.77 -13.90 18.26
CA PHE A 1 10.01 -15.33 18.16
C PHE A 1 11.20 -15.76 19.01
N PHE A 2 12.27 -15.00 19.01
CA PHE A 2 13.38 -15.21 19.93
C PHE A 2 13.22 -14.23 21.09
N ASN A 3 12.71 -14.71 22.22
CA ASN A 3 12.73 -13.93 23.43
C ASN A 3 14.20 -13.85 23.89
N SER A 4 14.90 -12.79 23.47
CA SER A 4 16.31 -12.56 23.76
C SER A 4 16.61 -12.54 25.27
N ARG A 5 15.64 -12.17 26.12
CA ARG A 5 15.73 -12.34 27.57
C ARG A 5 15.89 -13.81 27.98
N ALA A 6 15.11 -14.72 27.38
CA ALA A 6 15.23 -16.14 27.68
C ALA A 6 16.59 -16.72 27.27
N MET A 7 17.23 -16.18 26.22
CA MET A 7 18.57 -16.60 25.81
C MET A 7 19.68 -16.03 26.71
N ILE A 8 19.51 -14.82 27.26
CA ILE A 8 20.51 -14.16 28.11
C ILE A 8 20.38 -14.61 29.57
N GLU A 9 19.16 -14.88 30.05
CA GLU A 9 18.87 -15.23 31.43
C GLU A 9 18.99 -16.75 31.73
N LYS A 10 19.06 -17.60 30.69
CA LYS A 10 19.32 -19.05 30.86
C LYS A 10 20.72 -19.38 30.37
N PRO A 11 21.71 -19.50 31.27
CA PRO A 11 23.08 -19.87 30.89
C PRO A 11 23.23 -21.29 30.31
N ASN A 12 22.16 -22.10 30.30
CA ASN A 12 22.13 -23.50 29.82
C ASN A 12 21.13 -23.70 28.67
N TYR A 13 21.05 -22.77 27.73
CA TYR A 13 20.22 -22.97 26.55
C TYR A 13 20.84 -24.07 25.68
N SER A 14 20.14 -25.19 25.55
CA SER A 14 20.65 -26.36 24.80
C SER A 14 20.23 -26.30 23.32
N ALA A 15 20.95 -27.04 22.47
CA ALA A 15 20.55 -27.22 21.08
C ALA A 15 19.12 -27.79 20.94
N ASN A 16 18.70 -28.64 21.90
CA ASN A 16 17.35 -29.22 21.93
C ASN A 16 16.27 -28.14 22.13
N ASP A 17 16.52 -27.15 23.00
CA ASP A 17 15.59 -26.03 23.20
C ASP A 17 15.43 -25.20 21.89
N PHE A 18 16.52 -25.01 21.15
CA PHE A 18 16.49 -24.35 19.85
C PHE A 18 15.65 -25.10 18.82
N TYR A 19 15.86 -26.43 18.71
CA TYR A 19 15.06 -27.27 17.81
C TYR A 19 13.58 -27.32 18.21
N ALA A 20 13.27 -27.33 19.50
CA ALA A 20 11.91 -27.28 20.01
C ALA A 20 11.21 -25.95 19.55
N LEU A 21 11.90 -24.81 19.59
CA LEU A 21 11.36 -23.53 19.09
C LEU A 21 11.13 -23.56 17.58
N ILE A 22 11.99 -24.23 16.81
CA ILE A 22 11.77 -24.41 15.36
C ILE A 22 10.51 -25.25 15.11
N LEU A 23 10.29 -26.31 15.86
CA LEU A 23 9.07 -27.12 15.73
C LEU A 23 7.81 -26.31 16.06
N VAL A 24 7.85 -25.51 17.12
CA VAL A 24 6.73 -24.58 17.45
C VAL A 24 6.49 -23.58 16.31
N PHE A 25 7.56 -23.04 15.72
CA PHE A 25 7.43 -22.16 14.55
C PHE A 25 6.74 -22.88 13.38
N LEU A 26 7.18 -24.07 13.03
CA LEU A 26 6.59 -24.86 11.94
C LEU A 26 5.12 -25.22 12.21
N ALA A 27 4.78 -25.54 13.46
CA ALA A 27 3.41 -25.84 13.88
C ALA A 27 2.46 -24.63 13.70
N ILE A 28 3.00 -23.41 13.74
CA ILE A 28 2.24 -22.19 13.47
C ILE A 28 2.29 -21.84 11.98
N ALA A 29 3.46 -21.95 11.35
CA ALA A 29 3.69 -21.54 9.97
C ALA A 29 2.90 -22.36 8.95
N ILE A 30 2.82 -23.70 9.15
CA ILE A 30 2.12 -24.58 8.21
C ILE A 30 0.61 -24.27 8.15
N PRO A 31 -0.15 -24.21 9.26
CA PRO A 31 -1.55 -23.79 9.23
C PRO A 31 -1.74 -22.37 8.66
N TYR A 32 -0.82 -21.45 8.98
CA TYR A 32 -0.86 -20.10 8.43
C TYR A 32 -0.79 -20.09 6.90
N VAL A 33 0.14 -20.86 6.31
CA VAL A 33 0.27 -20.96 4.84
C VAL A 33 -1.01 -21.48 4.21
N LEU A 34 -1.63 -22.51 4.79
CA LEU A 34 -2.89 -23.07 4.28
C LEU A 34 -4.02 -22.04 4.36
N ILE A 35 -4.19 -21.39 5.50
CA ILE A 35 -5.24 -20.38 5.70
C ILE A 35 -5.01 -19.19 4.76
N ALA A 36 -3.78 -18.71 4.63
CA ALA A 36 -3.44 -17.60 3.73
C ALA A 36 -3.74 -17.94 2.26
N THR A 37 -3.39 -19.14 1.82
CA THR A 37 -3.67 -19.62 0.45
C THR A 37 -5.18 -19.71 0.19
N ILE A 38 -5.94 -20.28 1.11
CA ILE A 38 -7.40 -20.38 1.03
C ILE A 38 -8.03 -18.98 0.97
N ASN A 39 -7.56 -18.06 1.81
CA ASN A 39 -8.05 -16.68 1.81
C ASN A 39 -7.81 -15.98 0.47
N ILE A 40 -6.62 -16.11 -0.14
CA ILE A 40 -6.32 -15.57 -1.45
C ILE A 40 -7.25 -16.15 -2.52
N TYR A 41 -7.50 -17.45 -2.49
CA TYR A 41 -8.42 -18.10 -3.41
C TYR A 41 -9.83 -17.53 -3.31
N PHE A 42 -10.41 -17.47 -2.11
CA PHE A 42 -11.76 -16.94 -1.92
C PHE A 42 -11.88 -15.45 -2.27
N ALA A 43 -10.86 -14.65 -1.95
CA ALA A 43 -10.82 -13.25 -2.33
C ALA A 43 -10.84 -13.06 -3.86
N SER A 44 -10.06 -13.86 -4.59
CA SER A 44 -10.04 -13.83 -6.06
C SER A 44 -11.37 -14.31 -6.67
N VAL A 45 -12.02 -15.33 -6.10
CA VAL A 45 -13.35 -15.76 -6.50
C VAL A 45 -14.38 -14.64 -6.26
N TYR A 46 -14.30 -13.98 -5.11
CA TYR A 46 -15.19 -12.86 -4.78
C TYR A 46 -15.01 -11.67 -5.75
N ALA A 47 -13.77 -11.29 -6.04
CA ALA A 47 -13.48 -10.24 -7.02
C ALA A 47 -14.03 -10.56 -8.40
N PHE A 48 -13.92 -11.84 -8.83
CA PHE A 48 -14.47 -12.28 -10.10
C PHE A 48 -16.00 -12.22 -10.12
N LYS A 49 -16.67 -12.65 -9.06
CA LYS A 49 -18.12 -12.56 -8.91
C LYS A 49 -18.62 -11.12 -8.92
N TRP A 50 -17.88 -10.21 -8.30
CA TRP A 50 -18.20 -8.79 -8.35
C TRP A 50 -18.07 -8.22 -9.77
N ARG A 51 -16.97 -8.56 -10.47
CA ARG A 51 -16.82 -8.23 -11.89
C ARG A 51 -17.99 -8.77 -12.73
N GLU A 52 -18.38 -10.03 -12.53
CA GLU A 52 -19.51 -10.65 -13.21
C GLU A 52 -20.80 -9.82 -13.02
N ALA A 53 -21.13 -9.48 -11.79
CA ALA A 53 -22.31 -8.70 -11.46
C ALA A 53 -22.30 -7.30 -12.12
N MET A 54 -21.16 -6.59 -12.06
CA MET A 54 -20.99 -5.28 -12.71
C MET A 54 -21.14 -5.38 -14.23
N THR A 55 -20.48 -6.36 -14.85
CA THR A 55 -20.53 -6.56 -16.30
C THR A 55 -21.95 -6.78 -16.80
N PHE A 56 -22.70 -7.70 -16.18
CA PHE A 56 -24.07 -7.98 -16.60
C PHE A 56 -25.03 -6.84 -16.27
N SER A 57 -24.81 -6.10 -15.20
CA SER A 57 -25.58 -4.90 -14.90
C SER A 57 -25.40 -3.84 -15.99
N TYR A 58 -24.17 -3.60 -16.46
CA TYR A 58 -23.90 -2.64 -17.52
C TYR A 58 -24.43 -3.07 -18.89
N LEU A 59 -24.28 -4.35 -19.24
CA LEU A 59 -24.77 -4.90 -20.52
C LEU A 59 -26.27 -4.69 -20.69
N LYS A 60 -27.05 -4.75 -19.61
CA LYS A 60 -28.50 -4.51 -19.65
C LYS A 60 -28.85 -3.11 -20.17
N PHE A 61 -28.05 -2.10 -19.86
CA PHE A 61 -28.28 -0.70 -20.22
C PHE A 61 -27.46 -0.25 -21.42
N TRP A 62 -26.52 -1.05 -21.90
CA TRP A 62 -25.55 -0.67 -22.94
C TRP A 62 -26.20 -0.28 -24.27
N LYS A 63 -27.40 -0.79 -24.58
CA LYS A 63 -28.17 -0.42 -25.78
C LYS A 63 -28.52 1.07 -25.82
N ASN A 64 -28.56 1.74 -24.66
CA ASN A 64 -28.95 3.14 -24.50
C ASN A 64 -27.74 4.07 -24.41
N LYS A 65 -26.56 3.60 -24.82
CA LYS A 65 -25.34 4.41 -24.71
C LYS A 65 -25.39 5.60 -25.67
N ASP A 66 -24.85 6.72 -25.25
CA ASP A 66 -24.50 7.85 -26.11
C ASP A 66 -23.16 7.57 -26.81
N ASP A 67 -23.09 7.81 -28.13
CA ASP A 67 -21.88 7.56 -28.93
C ASP A 67 -20.71 8.51 -28.62
N ASN A 68 -20.94 9.51 -27.79
CA ASN A 68 -19.92 10.49 -27.40
C ASN A 68 -18.86 9.94 -26.42
N ILE A 69 -19.05 8.75 -25.85
CA ILE A 69 -18.04 8.14 -24.97
C ILE A 69 -17.17 7.15 -25.72
N GLU A 70 -15.90 7.49 -25.85
CA GLU A 70 -14.88 6.61 -26.37
C GLU A 70 -14.61 5.42 -25.44
N GLY A 71 -14.43 4.24 -26.01
CA GLY A 71 -14.00 3.05 -25.27
C GLY A 71 -15.09 2.43 -24.37
N SER A 72 -16.37 2.47 -24.77
CA SER A 72 -17.47 1.83 -23.99
C SER A 72 -17.23 0.35 -23.75
N SER A 73 -16.73 -0.39 -24.74
CA SER A 73 -16.37 -1.82 -24.60
C SER A 73 -15.27 -2.03 -23.56
N GLN A 74 -14.28 -1.12 -23.53
CA GLN A 74 -13.21 -1.14 -22.54
C GLN A 74 -13.76 -0.94 -21.12
N ARG A 75 -14.78 -0.07 -20.93
CA ARG A 75 -15.42 0.13 -19.62
C ARG A 75 -16.02 -1.17 -19.09
N ILE A 76 -16.70 -1.93 -19.96
CA ILE A 76 -17.36 -3.17 -19.57
C ILE A 76 -16.35 -4.30 -19.35
N GLN A 77 -15.31 -4.40 -20.18
CA GLN A 77 -14.36 -5.50 -20.14
C GLN A 77 -13.22 -5.25 -19.14
N GLU A 78 -12.48 -4.14 -19.31
CA GLU A 78 -11.21 -3.89 -18.63
C GLU A 78 -11.40 -3.13 -17.34
N ASP A 79 -12.24 -2.06 -17.36
CA ASP A 79 -12.41 -1.23 -16.18
C ASP A 79 -13.14 -1.98 -15.06
N THR A 80 -14.14 -2.81 -15.36
CA THR A 80 -14.79 -3.66 -14.35
C THR A 80 -13.85 -4.69 -13.76
N TYR A 81 -12.97 -5.28 -14.59
CA TYR A 81 -11.93 -6.21 -14.13
C TYR A 81 -10.93 -5.53 -13.21
N ASN A 82 -10.34 -4.41 -13.66
CA ASN A 82 -9.33 -3.70 -12.90
C ASN A 82 -9.92 -3.11 -11.61
N PHE A 83 -11.15 -2.60 -11.66
CA PHE A 83 -11.84 -2.11 -10.47
C PHE A 83 -11.98 -3.19 -9.40
N SER A 84 -12.56 -4.34 -9.74
CA SER A 84 -12.76 -5.44 -8.79
C SER A 84 -11.45 -5.98 -8.22
N LYS A 85 -10.42 -6.10 -9.08
CA LYS A 85 -9.07 -6.58 -8.69
C LYS A 85 -8.36 -5.61 -7.74
N ILE A 86 -8.41 -4.32 -8.05
CA ILE A 86 -7.77 -3.30 -7.21
C ILE A 86 -8.49 -3.18 -5.87
N VAL A 87 -9.82 -3.21 -5.85
CA VAL A 87 -10.58 -3.16 -4.59
C VAL A 87 -10.32 -4.39 -3.73
N GLU A 88 -10.23 -5.59 -4.33
CA GLU A 88 -9.79 -6.81 -3.63
C GLU A 88 -8.43 -6.60 -2.97
N SER A 89 -7.42 -6.20 -3.75
CA SER A 89 -6.05 -6.03 -3.29
C SER A 89 -5.92 -4.98 -2.19
N LEU A 90 -6.54 -3.80 -2.37
CA LEU A 90 -6.54 -2.74 -1.37
C LEU A 90 -7.31 -3.14 -0.10
N GLY A 91 -8.45 -3.82 -0.26
CA GLY A 91 -9.25 -4.32 0.85
C GLY A 91 -8.48 -5.32 1.71
N LEU A 92 -7.82 -6.29 1.08
CA LEU A 92 -6.97 -7.25 1.78
C LEU A 92 -5.78 -6.56 2.48
N SER A 93 -5.13 -5.60 1.82
CA SER A 93 -4.04 -4.83 2.40
C SER A 93 -4.50 -4.03 3.61
N PHE A 94 -5.67 -3.42 3.56
CA PHE A 94 -6.26 -2.67 4.67
C PHE A 94 -6.62 -3.58 5.86
N ILE A 95 -7.28 -4.71 5.60
CA ILE A 95 -7.62 -5.69 6.66
C ILE A 95 -6.36 -6.22 7.31
N LYS A 96 -5.34 -6.59 6.52
CA LYS A 96 -4.05 -7.03 7.03
C LYS A 96 -3.40 -5.97 7.91
N ALA A 97 -3.39 -4.71 7.47
CA ALA A 97 -2.84 -3.60 8.25
C ALA A 97 -3.58 -3.43 9.59
N LEU A 98 -4.92 -3.47 9.57
CA LEU A 98 -5.72 -3.37 10.78
C LEU A 98 -5.42 -4.50 11.77
N MET A 99 -5.38 -5.74 11.30
CA MET A 99 -5.06 -6.90 12.14
C MET A 99 -3.64 -6.82 12.72
N THR A 100 -2.68 -6.35 11.91
CA THR A 100 -1.31 -6.13 12.36
C THR A 100 -1.24 -5.04 13.44
N LEU A 101 -1.97 -3.94 13.30
CA LEU A 101 -2.05 -2.89 14.34
C LEU A 101 -2.60 -3.43 15.64
N VAL A 102 -3.71 -4.19 15.60
CA VAL A 102 -4.31 -4.80 16.80
C VAL A 102 -3.30 -5.72 17.51
N ALA A 103 -2.47 -6.46 16.77
CA ALA A 103 -1.48 -7.37 17.34
C ALA A 103 -0.25 -6.64 17.88
N PHE A 104 0.28 -5.64 17.16
CA PHE A 104 1.60 -5.06 17.41
C PHE A 104 1.59 -3.75 18.21
N ILE A 105 0.48 -2.98 18.23
CA ILE A 105 0.38 -1.78 19.07
C ILE A 105 0.61 -2.10 20.56
N PRO A 106 -0.04 -3.12 21.16
CA PRO A 106 0.20 -3.45 22.57
C PRO A 106 1.66 -3.89 22.84
N ILE A 107 2.27 -4.62 21.90
CA ILE A 107 3.67 -5.03 22.00
C ILE A 107 4.60 -3.82 21.96
N LEU A 108 4.42 -2.94 20.98
CA LEU A 108 5.23 -1.73 20.85
C LEU A 108 5.01 -0.77 22.03
N TRP A 109 3.79 -0.71 22.54
CA TRP A 109 3.46 0.07 23.73
C TRP A 109 4.26 -0.40 24.95
N SER A 110 4.23 -1.70 25.26
CA SER A 110 4.97 -2.26 26.38
C SER A 110 6.48 -2.13 26.22
N LEU A 111 7.01 -2.29 24.99
CA LEU A 111 8.43 -2.08 24.69
C LEU A 111 8.84 -0.59 24.79
N SER A 112 7.92 0.31 24.51
CA SER A 112 8.13 1.76 24.63
C SER A 112 8.49 2.18 26.05
N ASP A 113 7.85 1.60 27.07
CA ASP A 113 8.13 1.89 28.47
C ASP A 113 9.56 1.49 28.88
N VAL A 114 10.06 0.39 28.33
CA VAL A 114 11.45 -0.04 28.53
C VAL A 114 12.44 0.97 27.96
N VAL A 115 12.13 1.47 26.74
CA VAL A 115 12.96 2.48 26.07
C VAL A 115 12.92 3.81 26.80
N SER A 116 11.75 4.29 27.17
CA SER A 116 11.58 5.58 27.87
C SER A 116 12.36 5.59 29.19
N LYS A 117 12.27 4.53 29.97
CA LYS A 117 13.02 4.39 31.22
C LYS A 117 14.53 4.36 31.00
N ALA A 118 14.99 3.67 29.95
CA ALA A 118 16.43 3.55 29.66
C ALA A 118 17.03 4.83 29.06
N LEU A 119 16.30 5.51 28.15
CA LEU A 119 16.76 6.74 27.50
C LEU A 119 16.83 7.91 28.45
N PHE A 120 15.85 8.03 29.34
CA PHE A 120 15.68 9.21 30.19
C PHE A 120 16.17 8.97 31.62
N ALA A 121 16.79 7.80 31.90
CA ALA A 121 17.35 7.50 33.22
C ALA A 121 18.37 8.55 33.67
N ASN A 122 19.18 9.06 32.75
CA ASN A 122 20.26 10.03 33.00
C ASN A 122 19.94 11.45 32.54
N LEU A 123 18.70 11.73 32.10
CA LEU A 123 18.32 13.09 31.69
C LEU A 123 18.04 13.95 32.92
N SER A 124 18.70 15.12 32.97
CA SER A 124 18.43 16.15 33.97
C SER A 124 16.99 16.68 33.86
N GLU A 125 16.34 16.96 34.96
CA GLU A 125 14.99 17.53 35.02
C GLU A 125 14.84 18.86 34.25
N ASN A 126 15.94 19.58 34.04
CA ASN A 126 15.98 20.82 33.28
C ASN A 126 16.07 20.65 31.76
N SER A 127 16.10 19.43 31.27
CA SER A 127 16.14 19.17 29.83
C SER A 127 14.77 19.41 29.18
N SER A 128 14.74 20.13 28.05
CA SER A 128 13.53 20.34 27.24
C SER A 128 12.83 19.04 26.79
N PHE A 129 13.53 17.92 26.85
CA PHE A 129 13.00 16.59 26.48
C PHE A 129 12.56 15.73 27.67
N TYR A 130 12.65 16.26 28.91
CA TYR A 130 12.26 15.50 30.11
C TYR A 130 10.78 15.06 30.10
N PHE A 131 9.91 15.85 29.48
CA PHE A 131 8.48 15.50 29.33
C PHE A 131 8.24 14.18 28.57
N LEU A 132 9.15 13.79 27.65
CA LEU A 132 9.04 12.53 26.88
C LEU A 132 9.19 11.30 27.77
N LYS A 133 9.84 11.42 28.94
CA LYS A 133 10.00 10.31 29.89
C LYS A 133 8.66 9.79 30.43
N ASN A 134 7.67 10.68 30.54
CA ASN A 134 6.38 10.37 31.15
C ASN A 134 5.30 10.02 30.11
N ILE A 135 5.67 9.90 28.83
CA ILE A 135 4.74 9.51 27.77
C ILE A 135 4.76 7.98 27.64
N ASP A 136 3.70 7.34 28.14
CA ASP A 136 3.48 5.91 27.91
C ASP A 136 3.24 5.66 26.42
N GLY A 137 3.87 4.60 25.85
CA GLY A 137 3.67 4.29 24.44
C GLY A 137 4.35 5.25 23.44
N LEU A 138 5.39 5.98 23.85
CA LEU A 138 6.09 6.99 23.05
C LEU A 138 6.41 6.53 21.61
N LEU A 139 6.90 5.30 21.45
CA LEU A 139 7.25 4.75 20.12
C LEU A 139 6.03 4.59 19.20
N VAL A 140 4.85 4.29 19.76
CA VAL A 140 3.59 4.20 19.00
C VAL A 140 3.19 5.58 18.47
N TYR A 141 3.29 6.62 19.33
CA TYR A 141 2.99 7.98 18.90
C TYR A 141 3.97 8.49 17.85
N ILE A 142 5.27 8.15 17.98
CA ILE A 142 6.28 8.50 16.97
C ILE A 142 5.97 7.79 15.65
N ALA A 143 5.67 6.49 15.67
CA ALA A 143 5.30 5.74 14.47
C ALA A 143 4.06 6.35 13.78
N LEU A 144 3.04 6.72 14.55
CA LEU A 144 1.82 7.35 14.05
C LEU A 144 2.11 8.75 13.47
N LEU A 145 2.85 9.58 14.18
CA LEU A 145 3.18 10.93 13.74
C LEU A 145 3.97 10.92 12.42
N ILE A 146 4.98 10.06 12.32
CA ILE A 146 5.78 9.92 11.11
C ILE A 146 4.94 9.40 9.95
N SER A 147 4.08 8.40 10.20
CA SER A 147 3.21 7.84 9.15
C SER A 147 2.17 8.86 8.67
N LEU A 148 1.55 9.62 9.58
CA LEU A 148 0.63 10.70 9.21
C LEU A 148 1.36 11.84 8.48
N GLY A 149 2.54 12.24 8.94
CA GLY A 149 3.37 13.23 8.26
C GLY A 149 3.75 12.77 6.85
N GLY A 150 4.17 11.52 6.70
CA GLY A 150 4.43 10.89 5.41
C GLY A 150 3.21 10.88 4.50
N LEU A 151 2.01 10.59 5.04
CA LEU A 151 0.76 10.63 4.27
C LEU A 151 0.44 12.03 3.77
N VAL A 152 0.58 13.05 4.62
CA VAL A 152 0.35 14.46 4.24
C VAL A 152 1.29 14.89 3.12
N VAL A 153 2.59 14.60 3.23
CA VAL A 153 3.57 14.93 2.17
C VAL A 153 3.26 14.15 0.89
N SER A 154 2.93 12.85 1.00
CA SER A 154 2.54 12.01 -0.14
C SER A 154 1.31 12.57 -0.86
N TRP A 155 0.35 13.10 -0.13
CA TRP A 155 -0.80 13.78 -0.70
C TRP A 155 -0.38 14.98 -1.55
N PHE A 156 0.47 15.87 -1.03
CA PHE A 156 0.91 17.05 -1.76
C PHE A 156 1.73 16.69 -3.01
N VAL A 157 2.66 15.74 -2.90
CA VAL A 157 3.50 15.30 -4.03
C VAL A 157 2.68 14.57 -5.08
N GLY A 158 1.72 13.72 -4.64
CA GLY A 158 0.92 12.85 -5.51
C GLY A 158 -0.39 13.45 -6.04
N ILE A 159 -0.77 14.69 -5.66
CA ILE A 159 -2.10 15.25 -5.94
C ILE A 159 -2.48 15.32 -7.43
N LYS A 160 -1.48 15.47 -8.31
CA LYS A 160 -1.70 15.56 -9.78
C LYS A 160 -1.79 14.19 -10.45
N LEU A 161 -1.30 13.11 -9.82
CA LEU A 161 -1.21 11.78 -10.42
C LEU A 161 -2.56 11.21 -10.88
N PRO A 162 -3.68 11.30 -10.10
CA PRO A 162 -4.96 10.77 -10.54
C PRO A 162 -5.49 11.41 -11.84
N GLY A 163 -5.27 12.72 -11.99
CA GLY A 163 -5.68 13.44 -13.21
C GLY A 163 -4.83 13.09 -14.41
N LEU A 164 -3.53 12.94 -14.23
CA LEU A 164 -2.60 12.54 -15.30
C LEU A 164 -2.86 11.09 -15.75
N GLU A 165 -3.09 10.19 -14.81
CA GLU A 165 -3.44 8.80 -15.10
C GLU A 165 -4.76 8.70 -15.86
N TYR A 166 -5.79 9.44 -15.44
CA TYR A 166 -7.06 9.52 -16.15
C TYR A 166 -6.89 9.98 -17.60
N ASN A 167 -6.12 11.06 -17.84
CA ASN A 167 -5.88 11.58 -19.18
C ASN A 167 -5.09 10.59 -20.05
N ASN A 168 -4.11 9.91 -19.45
CA ASN A 168 -3.33 8.89 -20.15
C ASN A 168 -4.20 7.71 -20.58
N GLN A 169 -5.05 7.21 -19.71
CA GLN A 169 -5.95 6.10 -20.02
C GLN A 169 -7.03 6.50 -21.05
N LYS A 170 -7.44 7.78 -21.08
CA LYS A 170 -8.32 8.29 -22.12
C LYS A 170 -7.63 8.32 -23.49
N ALA A 171 -6.36 8.74 -23.54
CA ALA A 171 -5.57 8.73 -24.78
C ALA A 171 -5.32 7.29 -25.28
N GLU A 172 -5.05 6.35 -24.38
CA GLU A 172 -4.95 4.91 -24.70
C GLU A 172 -6.23 4.35 -25.30
N ALA A 173 -7.38 4.74 -24.74
CA ALA A 173 -8.68 4.31 -25.27
C ALA A 173 -8.94 4.85 -26.69
N ALA A 174 -8.55 6.09 -26.97
CA ALA A 174 -8.67 6.68 -28.31
C ALA A 174 -7.77 5.97 -29.33
N PHE A 175 -6.51 5.70 -28.96
CA PHE A 175 -5.57 4.96 -29.81
C PHE A 175 -6.06 3.53 -30.09
N ARG A 176 -6.54 2.82 -29.07
CA ARG A 176 -7.12 1.47 -29.24
C ARG A 176 -8.34 1.48 -30.18
N LYS A 177 -9.22 2.47 -30.04
CA LYS A 177 -10.42 2.60 -30.90
C LYS A 177 -10.03 2.69 -32.38
N GLU A 178 -9.03 3.50 -32.71
CA GLU A 178 -8.55 3.65 -34.09
C GLU A 178 -7.92 2.36 -34.60
N LEU A 179 -7.14 1.64 -33.76
CA LEU A 179 -6.60 0.34 -34.11
C LEU A 179 -7.69 -0.69 -34.42
N VAL A 180 -8.79 -0.71 -33.64
CA VAL A 180 -9.92 -1.62 -33.87
C VAL A 180 -10.61 -1.29 -35.20
N TYR A 181 -10.81 0.01 -35.51
CA TYR A 181 -11.34 0.40 -36.82
C TYR A 181 -10.41 0.00 -37.97
N ALA A 182 -9.10 0.14 -37.76
CA ALA A 182 -8.11 -0.27 -38.73
C ALA A 182 -8.06 -1.80 -38.93
N GLU A 183 -8.41 -2.59 -37.93
CA GLU A 183 -8.54 -4.05 -38.02
C GLU A 183 -9.68 -4.45 -38.98
N ASP A 184 -10.82 -3.75 -38.87
CA ASP A 184 -12.01 -3.99 -39.71
C ASP A 184 -11.82 -3.48 -41.15
N ASN A 185 -11.21 -2.31 -41.34
CA ASN A 185 -10.96 -1.71 -42.66
C ASN A 185 -9.61 -0.98 -42.75
N ARG A 186 -8.57 -1.76 -43.09
CA ARG A 186 -7.18 -1.27 -43.12
C ARG A 186 -6.94 -0.16 -44.14
N LYS A 187 -7.64 -0.17 -45.28
CA LYS A 187 -7.41 0.84 -46.32
C LYS A 187 -7.87 2.24 -45.92
N GLU A 188 -8.90 2.31 -45.10
CA GLU A 188 -9.52 3.55 -44.67
C GLU A 188 -8.94 4.10 -43.37
N TYR A 189 -8.73 3.23 -42.38
CA TYR A 189 -8.36 3.61 -41.01
C TYR A 189 -6.88 3.38 -40.66
N ALA A 190 -6.16 2.45 -41.30
CA ALA A 190 -4.73 2.22 -41.01
C ALA A 190 -3.82 3.28 -41.68
N LYS A 191 -4.16 4.56 -41.53
CA LYS A 191 -3.33 5.66 -42.03
C LYS A 191 -2.18 5.91 -41.06
N ASN A 192 -0.93 5.80 -41.55
CA ASN A 192 0.25 6.04 -40.73
C ASN A 192 0.27 7.43 -40.05
N GLU A 193 -0.23 8.46 -40.72
CA GLU A 193 -0.28 9.81 -40.20
C GLU A 193 -1.15 9.89 -38.94
N THR A 194 -2.38 9.37 -39.00
CA THR A 194 -3.31 9.33 -37.86
C THR A 194 -2.75 8.53 -36.69
N MET A 195 -2.12 7.37 -36.98
CA MET A 195 -1.49 6.54 -35.95
C MET A 195 -0.30 7.23 -35.28
N ILE A 196 0.52 7.93 -36.04
CA ILE A 196 1.65 8.72 -35.53
C ILE A 196 1.17 9.89 -34.67
N GLU A 197 0.12 10.58 -35.09
CA GLU A 197 -0.47 11.70 -34.34
C GLU A 197 -1.02 11.24 -32.98
N LEU A 198 -1.84 10.18 -32.95
CA LEU A 198 -2.39 9.61 -31.72
C LEU A 198 -1.29 9.10 -30.79
N PHE A 199 -0.29 8.40 -31.35
CA PHE A 199 0.84 7.90 -30.56
C PHE A 199 1.72 9.02 -30.02
N THR A 200 1.85 10.13 -30.77
CA THR A 200 2.58 11.31 -30.30
C THR A 200 1.88 11.97 -29.12
N GLY A 201 0.55 12.10 -29.18
CA GLY A 201 -0.26 12.55 -28.06
C GLY A 201 -0.13 11.65 -26.83
N LEU A 202 -0.14 10.34 -27.05
CA LEU A 202 0.07 9.34 -26.02
C LEU A 202 1.45 9.47 -25.37
N LYS A 203 2.52 9.57 -26.18
CA LYS A 203 3.90 9.77 -25.72
C LYS A 203 4.03 11.03 -24.84
N PHE A 204 3.37 12.11 -25.20
CA PHE A 204 3.38 13.35 -24.41
C PHE A 204 2.72 13.17 -23.04
N ASN A 205 1.56 12.49 -22.99
CA ASN A 205 0.87 12.18 -21.74
C ASN A 205 1.72 11.26 -20.84
N TYR A 206 2.33 10.21 -21.40
CA TYR A 206 3.22 9.33 -20.66
C TYR A 206 4.44 10.06 -20.11
N LYS A 207 5.07 10.94 -20.89
CA LYS A 207 6.20 11.74 -20.41
C LYS A 207 5.83 12.56 -19.18
N ARG A 208 4.68 13.21 -19.19
CA ARG A 208 4.17 13.99 -18.04
C ARG A 208 3.87 13.08 -16.85
N LEU A 209 3.22 11.96 -17.09
CA LEU A 209 2.87 10.98 -16.05
C LEU A 209 4.14 10.41 -15.39
N PHE A 210 5.12 9.97 -16.19
CA PHE A 210 6.38 9.40 -15.68
C PHE A 210 7.21 10.41 -14.88
N LEU A 211 7.23 11.69 -15.29
CA LEU A 211 7.90 12.72 -14.51
C LEU A 211 7.27 12.88 -13.13
N HIS A 212 5.93 12.89 -13.04
CA HIS A 212 5.25 13.02 -11.75
C HIS A 212 5.37 11.75 -10.90
N TYR A 213 5.32 10.55 -11.49
CA TYR A 213 5.66 9.32 -10.78
C TYR A 213 7.13 9.31 -10.32
N GLY A 214 8.05 9.86 -11.12
CA GLY A 214 9.45 10.00 -10.74
C GLY A 214 9.60 10.80 -9.44
N TYR A 215 8.99 11.98 -9.36
CA TYR A 215 9.00 12.81 -8.13
C TYR A 215 8.36 12.08 -6.95
N PHE A 216 7.23 11.44 -7.19
CA PHE A 216 6.55 10.68 -6.14
C PHE A 216 7.37 9.49 -5.65
N ASN A 217 8.00 8.75 -6.55
CA ASN A 217 8.84 7.61 -6.20
C ASN A 217 10.12 8.02 -5.45
N ILE A 218 10.74 9.16 -5.83
CA ILE A 218 11.88 9.73 -5.08
C ILE A 218 11.44 9.99 -3.63
N TRP A 219 10.30 10.65 -3.44
CA TRP A 219 9.75 10.89 -2.12
C TRP A 219 9.48 9.59 -1.37
N LEU A 220 8.79 8.64 -2.01
CA LEU A 220 8.41 7.36 -1.38
C LEU A 220 9.64 6.57 -0.92
N ILE A 221 10.63 6.39 -1.80
CA ILE A 221 11.86 5.65 -1.50
C ILE A 221 12.65 6.36 -0.40
N LEU A 222 12.78 7.69 -0.48
CA LEU A 222 13.46 8.47 0.55
C LEU A 222 12.78 8.31 1.91
N PHE A 223 11.46 8.42 1.96
CA PHE A 223 10.67 8.26 3.16
C PHE A 223 10.84 6.86 3.77
N GLU A 224 10.77 5.80 2.95
CA GLU A 224 10.98 4.43 3.41
C GLU A 224 12.37 4.19 3.99
N GLN A 225 13.41 4.74 3.37
CA GLN A 225 14.78 4.60 3.88
C GLN A 225 15.01 5.41 5.16
N MET A 226 14.52 6.64 5.22
CA MET A 226 14.69 7.48 6.42
C MET A 226 14.00 6.91 7.65
N ILE A 227 12.81 6.33 7.48
CA ILE A 227 12.01 5.87 8.59
C ILE A 227 12.60 4.61 9.26
N VAL A 228 13.35 3.79 8.53
CA VAL A 228 14.05 2.62 9.09
C VAL A 228 15.08 3.03 10.15
N ILE A 229 15.69 4.22 10.01
CA ILE A 229 16.70 4.72 10.92
C ILE A 229 16.10 5.23 12.24
N VAL A 230 14.85 5.65 12.23
CA VAL A 230 14.20 6.30 13.38
C VAL A 230 14.28 5.50 14.69
N PRO A 231 13.83 4.21 14.74
CA PRO A 231 13.92 3.45 15.99
C PRO A 231 15.36 3.28 16.47
N PHE A 232 16.32 3.13 15.57
CA PHE A 232 17.75 3.05 15.95
C PHE A 232 18.26 4.35 16.55
N LEU A 233 17.91 5.51 15.99
CA LEU A 233 18.28 6.82 16.54
C LEU A 233 17.69 7.01 17.94
N ILE A 234 16.46 6.57 18.17
CA ILE A 234 15.82 6.67 19.49
C ILE A 234 16.50 5.75 20.49
N MET A 235 16.87 4.53 20.09
CA MET A 235 17.44 3.53 21.00
C MET A 235 18.94 3.64 21.21
N ALA A 236 19.67 4.35 20.31
CA ALA A 236 21.11 4.44 20.35
C ALA A 236 21.67 4.89 21.71
N PRO A 237 21.16 5.95 22.38
CA PRO A 237 21.69 6.35 23.69
C PRO A 237 21.56 5.25 24.74
N GLY A 238 20.43 4.53 24.78
CA GLY A 238 20.21 3.44 25.72
C GLY A 238 21.07 2.20 25.43
N LEU A 239 21.34 1.93 24.15
CA LEU A 239 22.21 0.84 23.72
C LEU A 239 23.68 1.12 24.11
N PHE A 240 24.19 2.32 23.83
CA PHE A 240 25.57 2.70 24.17
C PHE A 240 25.78 2.86 25.67
N ALA A 241 24.74 3.22 26.43
CA ALA A 241 24.80 3.23 27.89
C ALA A 241 24.70 1.81 28.52
N GLY A 242 24.52 0.76 27.72
CA GLY A 242 24.35 -0.60 28.22
C GLY A 242 23.01 -0.85 28.91
N ALA A 243 22.07 0.09 28.86
CA ALA A 243 20.76 -0.01 29.49
C ALA A 243 19.78 -0.88 28.68
N ILE A 244 20.02 -1.05 27.39
CA ILE A 244 19.21 -1.85 26.47
C ILE A 244 20.11 -2.87 25.77
N GLY A 245 19.75 -4.15 25.83
CA GLY A 245 20.44 -5.20 25.09
C GLY A 245 20.05 -5.24 23.61
N LEU A 246 20.95 -5.75 22.75
CA LEU A 246 20.73 -5.87 21.32
C LEU A 246 19.43 -6.60 20.95
N GLY A 247 19.06 -7.63 21.73
CA GLY A 247 17.82 -8.37 21.52
C GLY A 247 16.56 -7.52 21.71
N ILE A 248 16.55 -6.59 22.65
CA ILE A 248 15.44 -5.64 22.85
C ILE A 248 15.39 -4.66 21.69
N VAL A 249 16.55 -4.17 21.22
CA VAL A 249 16.62 -3.31 20.03
C VAL A 249 15.98 -3.98 18.81
N MET A 250 16.29 -5.25 18.56
CA MET A 250 15.69 -6.01 17.47
C MET A 250 14.18 -6.23 17.62
N GLN A 251 13.71 -6.50 18.84
CA GLN A 251 12.26 -6.63 19.10
C GLN A 251 11.52 -5.34 18.85
N ILE A 252 12.06 -4.22 19.32
CA ILE A 252 11.48 -2.88 19.12
C ILE A 252 11.47 -2.52 17.66
N ASN A 253 12.60 -2.74 16.94
CA ASN A 253 12.68 -2.46 15.51
C ASN A 253 11.64 -3.25 14.72
N ASN A 254 11.48 -4.54 15.00
CA ASN A 254 10.47 -5.37 14.34
C ASN A 254 9.05 -4.92 14.67
N ALA A 255 8.73 -4.64 15.94
CA ALA A 255 7.40 -4.18 16.34
C ALA A 255 7.09 -2.79 15.77
N PHE A 256 8.06 -1.88 15.80
CA PHE A 256 7.95 -0.54 15.21
C PHE A 256 7.70 -0.63 13.70
N ASP A 257 8.43 -1.48 12.98
CA ASP A 257 8.26 -1.68 11.54
C ASP A 257 6.87 -2.22 11.20
N GLN A 258 6.33 -3.18 11.95
CA GLN A 258 4.99 -3.71 11.77
C GLN A 258 3.91 -2.63 11.97
N VAL A 259 4.03 -1.82 13.02
CA VAL A 259 3.08 -0.73 13.30
C VAL A 259 3.19 0.36 12.23
N ARG A 260 4.40 0.81 11.92
CA ARG A 260 4.66 1.82 10.91
C ARG A 260 4.14 1.41 9.52
N SER A 261 4.49 0.20 9.07
CA SER A 261 4.09 -0.29 7.75
C SER A 261 2.57 -0.40 7.63
N SER A 262 1.89 -0.74 8.71
CA SER A 262 0.43 -0.78 8.75
C SER A 262 -0.20 0.61 8.63
N PHE A 263 0.35 1.63 9.28
CA PHE A 263 -0.09 3.01 9.09
C PHE A 263 0.25 3.54 7.69
N SER A 264 1.37 3.10 7.13
CA SER A 264 1.85 3.55 5.83
C SER A 264 1.18 2.85 4.63
N VAL A 265 0.22 1.96 4.87
CA VAL A 265 -0.45 1.20 3.80
C VAL A 265 -1.04 2.10 2.70
N PHE A 266 -1.55 3.27 3.06
CA PHE A 266 -2.08 4.24 2.10
C PHE A 266 -0.99 4.92 1.27
N ILE A 267 0.20 5.12 1.84
CA ILE A 267 1.35 5.73 1.16
C ILE A 267 1.91 4.71 0.16
N THR A 268 2.16 3.50 0.59
CA THR A 268 2.74 2.44 -0.23
C THR A 268 1.82 2.00 -1.37
N ASN A 269 0.50 2.08 -1.17
CA ASN A 269 -0.50 1.78 -2.20
C ASN A 269 -1.00 3.02 -2.96
N TRP A 270 -0.34 4.17 -2.86
CA TRP A 270 -0.80 5.43 -3.47
C TRP A 270 -1.03 5.33 -4.97
N THR A 271 -0.12 4.68 -5.69
CA THR A 271 -0.23 4.44 -7.14
C THR A 271 -1.50 3.63 -7.47
N THR A 272 -1.75 2.56 -6.73
CA THR A 272 -2.93 1.70 -6.89
C THR A 272 -4.22 2.44 -6.56
N ILE A 273 -4.21 3.28 -5.51
CA ILE A 273 -5.34 4.16 -5.15
C ILE A 273 -5.60 5.18 -6.26
N THR A 274 -4.54 5.74 -6.85
CA THR A 274 -4.62 6.68 -7.98
C THR A 274 -5.28 6.02 -9.19
N GLN A 275 -4.88 4.80 -9.54
CA GLN A 275 -5.48 4.01 -10.61
C GLN A 275 -6.96 3.72 -10.31
N LEU A 276 -7.29 3.29 -9.10
CA LEU A 276 -8.67 3.05 -8.69
C LEU A 276 -9.55 4.29 -8.85
N ARG A 277 -9.08 5.45 -8.42
CA ARG A 277 -9.81 6.73 -8.58
C ARG A 277 -10.04 7.08 -10.04
N SER A 278 -9.05 6.85 -10.90
CA SER A 278 -9.17 7.07 -12.34
C SER A 278 -10.22 6.13 -12.96
N ILE A 279 -10.16 4.84 -12.65
CA ILE A 279 -11.12 3.84 -13.13
C ILE A 279 -12.53 4.16 -12.62
N TYR A 280 -12.68 4.47 -11.33
CA TYR A 280 -13.96 4.85 -10.75
C TYR A 280 -14.59 6.05 -11.44
N LYS A 281 -13.79 7.09 -11.75
CA LYS A 281 -14.27 8.26 -12.48
C LYS A 281 -14.79 7.89 -13.87
N ARG A 282 -14.07 7.04 -14.61
CA ARG A 282 -14.50 6.55 -15.92
C ARG A 282 -15.77 5.73 -15.87
N LEU A 283 -15.88 4.81 -14.88
CA LEU A 283 -17.10 4.02 -14.69
C LEU A 283 -18.29 4.90 -14.35
N LYS A 284 -18.12 5.94 -13.53
CA LYS A 284 -19.19 6.90 -13.22
C LYS A 284 -19.62 7.73 -14.44
N GLU A 285 -18.68 8.13 -15.31
CA GLU A 285 -19.00 8.78 -16.58
C GLU A 285 -19.77 7.85 -17.51
N PHE A 286 -19.37 6.59 -17.57
CA PHE A 286 -20.07 5.55 -18.34
C PHE A 286 -21.47 5.27 -17.80
N GLU A 287 -21.66 5.12 -16.49
CA GLU A 287 -22.95 4.95 -15.85
C GLU A 287 -23.94 6.09 -16.20
N LYS A 288 -23.47 7.33 -16.18
CA LYS A 288 -24.28 8.50 -16.60
C LYS A 288 -24.68 8.41 -18.06
N ASN A 289 -23.77 7.98 -18.94
CA ASN A 289 -24.01 7.88 -20.37
C ASN A 289 -25.05 6.81 -20.71
N ILE A 290 -25.00 5.64 -20.07
CA ILE A 290 -25.98 4.56 -20.30
C ILE A 290 -27.27 4.75 -19.50
N SER A 291 -27.46 5.88 -18.82
CA SER A 291 -28.59 6.14 -17.92
C SER A 291 -28.80 5.04 -16.87
N TYR A 292 -27.67 4.53 -16.36
CA TYR A 292 -27.68 3.50 -15.32
C TYR A 292 -28.33 4.04 -14.04
N LYS A 293 -29.43 3.40 -13.62
CA LYS A 293 -30.06 3.66 -12.32
C LYS A 293 -29.59 2.57 -11.35
N SER A 294 -28.76 2.95 -10.38
CA SER A 294 -28.30 2.06 -9.31
C SER A 294 -29.40 1.69 -8.34
#